data_8c407f7a978b5a4c3a1c3187dd891e6d
#
_entry.id   8c407f7a978b5a4c3a1c3187dd891e6d
#
_cell.length_a   1.000
_cell.length_b   1.000
_cell.length_c   1.000
_cell.angle_alpha   90.00
_cell.angle_beta   90.00
_cell.angle_gamma   90.00
#
_symmetry.space_group_name_H-M   'P 1'
#
loop_
_entity.id
_entity.type
_entity.pdbx_description
1 polymer ?
#
loop_
_entity_poly.entity_id
_entity_poly.type
_entity_poly.pdbx_seq_one_letter_code
_entity_poly.pdbx_strand_id
1 'polypeptide(L)'
;MAKPSRQILIVAGASVLIAALATGGYFTYRNIQSQHATTQLELEQLGYSNTRSPGIGLNQAPSSEQLKARMQNAAPTPVQQLIYNLTEEKEKLAQANQSLQAQLDSAQEQVKSLQEYRQLNEYFAPNNFDQKITQVEADLKSYLRRLPDADRFSDRQVDIMAIASAQEYRRFAQQNRLILDQTEHDRIINDYLPGYAFCTGDAVELAANNALEEHMLAQYLRTNDTSLLSTALRQDLLAVIKPCQLALRQSLDTLF
;
A
#
# COMPACT_ATOMS: atom_id res chain seq x y z
N MET A 1 35.77 -60.98 -38.38
CA MET A 1 34.86 -60.80 -37.23
C MET A 1 34.49 -59.32 -37.17
N ALA A 2 33.26 -58.95 -37.55
CA ALA A 2 32.78 -57.57 -37.57
C ALA A 2 32.38 -57.16 -36.16
N LYS A 3 32.95 -56.05 -35.65
CA LYS A 3 32.54 -55.44 -34.39
C LYS A 3 31.10 -54.93 -34.51
N PRO A 4 30.17 -55.29 -33.62
CA PRO A 4 28.83 -54.74 -33.60
C PRO A 4 28.89 -53.22 -33.43
N SER A 5 28.15 -52.49 -34.26
CA SER A 5 28.13 -51.03 -34.18
C SER A 5 27.55 -50.59 -32.84
N ARG A 6 28.06 -49.48 -32.30
CA ARG A 6 27.61 -48.90 -31.00
C ARG A 6 26.10 -48.68 -30.95
N GLN A 7 25.45 -48.48 -32.08
CA GLN A 7 23.99 -48.28 -32.19
C GLN A 7 23.20 -49.56 -31.85
N ILE A 8 23.68 -50.74 -32.24
CA ILE A 8 23.03 -52.04 -31.95
C ILE A 8 23.07 -52.34 -30.45
N LEU A 9 24.18 -52.02 -29.77
CA LEU A 9 24.31 -52.18 -28.31
C LEU A 9 23.38 -51.28 -27.50
N ILE A 10 23.14 -50.05 -27.97
CA ILE A 10 22.25 -49.07 -27.31
C ILE A 10 20.79 -49.52 -27.45
N VAL A 11 20.39 -49.96 -28.66
CA VAL A 11 19.02 -50.46 -28.90
C VAL A 11 18.73 -51.76 -28.14
N ALA A 12 19.66 -52.68 -28.07
CA ALA A 12 19.51 -53.90 -27.28
C ALA A 12 19.43 -53.62 -25.77
N GLY A 13 20.25 -52.69 -25.24
CA GLY A 13 20.20 -52.26 -23.85
C GLY A 13 18.89 -51.57 -23.46
N ALA A 14 18.36 -50.70 -24.33
CA ALA A 14 17.08 -50.05 -24.11
C ALA A 14 15.91 -51.04 -24.12
N SER A 15 15.93 -52.02 -25.01
CA SER A 15 14.88 -53.07 -25.05
C SER A 15 14.81 -53.93 -23.81
N VAL A 16 15.96 -54.30 -23.25
CA VAL A 16 16.05 -55.09 -22.02
C VAL A 16 15.56 -54.27 -20.80
N LEU A 17 15.87 -52.96 -20.74
CA LEU A 17 15.40 -52.07 -19.68
C LEU A 17 13.88 -51.87 -19.76
N ILE A 18 13.31 -51.71 -20.93
CA ILE A 18 11.85 -51.57 -21.10
C ILE A 18 11.15 -52.89 -20.73
N ALA A 19 11.70 -54.05 -21.10
CA ALA A 19 11.13 -55.33 -20.72
C ALA A 19 11.21 -55.58 -19.21
N ALA A 20 12.29 -55.18 -18.52
CA ALA A 20 12.44 -55.32 -17.09
C ALA A 20 11.50 -54.38 -16.32
N LEU A 21 11.28 -53.14 -16.83
CA LEU A 21 10.31 -52.20 -16.27
C LEU A 21 8.85 -52.65 -16.50
N ALA A 22 8.56 -53.22 -17.65
CA ALA A 22 7.23 -53.79 -17.96
C ALA A 22 6.88 -55.01 -17.10
N THR A 23 7.81 -55.93 -16.95
CA THR A 23 7.62 -57.14 -16.11
C THR A 23 7.62 -56.79 -14.62
N GLY A 24 8.51 -55.94 -14.15
CA GLY A 24 8.51 -55.42 -12.76
C GLY A 24 7.23 -54.62 -12.47
N GLY A 25 6.80 -53.77 -13.39
CA GLY A 25 5.54 -53.01 -13.28
C GLY A 25 4.31 -53.93 -13.26
N TYR A 26 4.28 -55.01 -14.04
CA TYR A 26 3.14 -55.94 -14.07
C TYR A 26 3.06 -56.77 -12.79
N PHE A 27 4.16 -57.22 -12.20
CA PHE A 27 4.17 -57.94 -10.94
C PHE A 27 3.82 -57.05 -9.76
N THR A 28 4.32 -55.84 -9.72
CA THR A 28 3.92 -54.86 -8.72
C THR A 28 2.44 -54.47 -8.87
N TYR A 29 1.94 -54.28 -10.08
CA TYR A 29 0.54 -54.00 -10.34
C TYR A 29 -0.40 -55.11 -9.88
N ARG A 30 -0.05 -56.37 -10.12
CA ARG A 30 -0.87 -57.54 -9.71
C ARG A 30 -0.84 -57.76 -8.18
N ASN A 31 0.29 -57.47 -7.53
CA ASN A 31 0.40 -57.54 -6.07
C ASN A 31 -0.34 -56.36 -5.41
N ILE A 32 -0.33 -55.21 -6.04
CA ILE A 32 -1.11 -54.04 -5.63
C ILE A 32 -2.62 -54.29 -5.77
N GLN A 33 -3.08 -54.94 -6.85
CA GLN A 33 -4.49 -55.24 -7.02
C GLN A 33 -5.04 -56.25 -5.96
N SER A 34 -4.25 -57.20 -5.50
CA SER A 34 -4.69 -58.11 -4.42
C SER A 34 -4.74 -57.43 -3.04
N GLN A 35 -3.89 -56.43 -2.83
CA GLN A 35 -3.91 -55.62 -1.62
C GLN A 35 -4.96 -54.48 -1.68
N HIS A 36 -5.38 -54.08 -2.86
CA HIS A 36 -6.38 -53.01 -3.03
C HIS A 36 -7.77 -53.38 -2.50
N ALA A 37 -8.16 -54.64 -2.57
CA ALA A 37 -9.47 -55.09 -2.05
C ALA A 37 -9.55 -55.01 -0.51
N THR A 38 -8.45 -55.31 0.17
CA THR A 38 -8.41 -55.24 1.64
C THR A 38 -8.26 -53.78 2.11
N THR A 39 -7.44 -52.96 1.42
CA THR A 39 -7.31 -51.55 1.73
C THR A 39 -8.55 -50.74 1.40
N GLN A 40 -9.30 -51.10 0.35
CA GLN A 40 -10.60 -50.46 0.04
C GLN A 40 -11.64 -50.72 1.14
N LEU A 41 -11.74 -51.95 1.65
CA LEU A 41 -12.63 -52.27 2.75
C LEU A 41 -12.24 -51.55 4.05
N GLU A 42 -10.96 -51.40 4.32
CA GLU A 42 -10.45 -50.63 5.47
C GLU A 42 -10.73 -49.12 5.32
N LEU A 43 -10.60 -48.54 4.11
CA LEU A 43 -10.93 -47.18 3.83
C LEU A 43 -12.43 -46.89 3.94
N GLU A 44 -13.29 -47.85 3.47
CA GLU A 44 -14.74 -47.73 3.63
C GLU A 44 -15.15 -47.80 5.10
N GLN A 45 -14.52 -48.67 5.90
CA GLN A 45 -14.75 -48.71 7.34
C GLN A 45 -14.36 -47.44 8.06
N LEU A 46 -13.35 -46.74 7.56
CA LEU A 46 -12.95 -45.39 8.03
C LEU A 46 -13.85 -44.26 7.49
N GLY A 47 -14.76 -44.59 6.56
CA GLY A 47 -15.75 -43.63 6.01
C GLY A 47 -15.27 -42.87 4.79
N TYR A 48 -14.21 -43.32 4.13
CA TYR A 48 -13.86 -42.82 2.81
C TYR A 48 -14.78 -43.50 1.79
N SER A 49 -15.74 -42.77 1.24
CA SER A 49 -16.63 -43.32 0.21
C SER A 49 -15.89 -43.53 -1.10
N ASN A 50 -16.03 -44.74 -1.66
CA ASN A 50 -15.43 -45.14 -2.92
C ASN A 50 -16.26 -44.59 -4.09
N THR A 51 -16.38 -43.28 -4.21
CA THR A 51 -17.01 -42.66 -5.36
C THR A 51 -16.00 -42.53 -6.49
N ARG A 52 -16.13 -43.38 -7.47
CA ARG A 52 -15.40 -43.38 -8.76
C ARG A 52 -15.75 -42.18 -9.65
N SER A 53 -16.08 -41.04 -9.06
CA SER A 53 -16.33 -39.80 -9.83
C SER A 53 -15.04 -38.97 -9.84
N PRO A 54 -14.41 -38.79 -11.01
CA PRO A 54 -13.30 -37.87 -11.15
C PRO A 54 -13.84 -36.45 -10.97
N GLY A 55 -13.64 -35.86 -9.80
CA GLY A 55 -14.08 -34.49 -9.51
C GLY A 55 -14.72 -34.24 -8.15
N ILE A 56 -14.94 -35.28 -7.33
CA ILE A 56 -15.41 -35.05 -5.94
C ILE A 56 -14.17 -34.83 -5.09
N GLY A 57 -13.98 -33.57 -4.70
CA GLY A 57 -12.81 -33.10 -4.00
C GLY A 57 -12.61 -33.79 -2.66
N LEU A 58 -11.39 -33.72 -2.20
CA LEU A 58 -10.88 -34.08 -0.86
C LEU A 58 -11.67 -33.47 0.34
N ASN A 59 -12.77 -32.77 0.06
CA ASN A 59 -13.61 -32.06 1.03
C ASN A 59 -14.52 -32.99 1.85
N GLN A 60 -14.48 -34.31 1.62
CA GLN A 60 -15.26 -35.31 2.38
C GLN A 60 -14.39 -36.35 3.13
N ALA A 61 -13.10 -36.09 3.23
CA ALA A 61 -12.27 -36.93 4.09
C ALA A 61 -12.66 -36.71 5.57
N PRO A 62 -12.85 -37.76 6.34
CA PRO A 62 -13.19 -37.66 7.76
C PRO A 62 -12.08 -36.92 8.52
N SER A 63 -12.46 -36.13 9.53
CA SER A 63 -11.51 -35.43 10.41
C SER A 63 -10.78 -36.44 11.30
N SER A 64 -9.64 -36.02 11.88
CA SER A 64 -8.88 -36.82 12.83
C SER A 64 -9.72 -37.27 14.02
N GLU A 65 -10.64 -36.41 14.51
CA GLU A 65 -11.59 -36.77 15.60
C GLU A 65 -12.58 -37.86 15.18
N GLN A 66 -13.13 -37.75 13.96
CA GLN A 66 -14.04 -38.78 13.41
C GLN A 66 -13.33 -40.13 13.20
N LEU A 67 -12.09 -40.11 12.72
CA LEU A 67 -11.26 -41.27 12.58
C LEU A 67 -10.97 -41.90 13.95
N LYS A 68 -10.60 -41.13 14.95
CA LYS A 68 -10.36 -41.55 16.31
C LYS A 68 -11.59 -42.20 16.93
N ALA A 69 -12.76 -41.61 16.79
CA ALA A 69 -14.01 -42.17 17.31
C ALA A 69 -14.36 -43.53 16.68
N ARG A 70 -14.09 -43.73 15.40
CA ARG A 70 -14.31 -45.00 14.69
C ARG A 70 -13.30 -46.10 15.10
N MET A 71 -12.08 -45.69 15.43
CA MET A 71 -11.01 -46.60 15.86
C MET A 71 -11.14 -47.06 17.33
N GLN A 72 -11.97 -46.38 18.15
CA GLN A 72 -12.14 -46.75 19.58
C GLN A 72 -12.85 -48.10 19.80
N ASN A 73 -13.57 -48.62 18.82
CA ASN A 73 -14.40 -49.82 18.95
C ASN A 73 -13.71 -51.15 18.51
N ALA A 74 -12.51 -51.06 17.92
CA ALA A 74 -11.71 -52.22 17.50
C ALA A 74 -10.21 -51.88 17.53
N ALA A 75 -9.35 -52.87 17.73
CA ALA A 75 -7.90 -52.64 17.64
C ALA A 75 -7.55 -52.18 16.21
N PRO A 76 -6.99 -50.95 16.03
CA PRO A 76 -6.74 -50.40 14.72
C PRO A 76 -5.65 -51.19 13.98
N THR A 77 -5.88 -51.40 12.68
CA THR A 77 -4.83 -51.94 11.82
C THR A 77 -3.68 -50.93 11.66
N PRO A 78 -2.45 -51.40 11.34
CA PRO A 78 -1.33 -50.47 11.07
C PRO A 78 -1.61 -49.41 10.00
N VAL A 79 -2.43 -49.76 8.98
CA VAL A 79 -2.84 -48.85 7.92
C VAL A 79 -3.79 -47.78 8.45
N GLN A 80 -4.77 -48.18 9.27
CA GLN A 80 -5.72 -47.24 9.90
C GLN A 80 -4.98 -46.25 10.81
N GLN A 81 -4.01 -46.72 11.56
CA GLN A 81 -3.20 -45.88 12.44
C GLN A 81 -2.34 -44.89 11.66
N LEU A 82 -1.76 -45.31 10.52
CA LEU A 82 -1.02 -44.44 9.62
C LEU A 82 -1.93 -43.32 9.02
N ILE A 83 -3.12 -43.69 8.55
CA ILE A 83 -4.08 -42.75 8.00
C ILE A 83 -4.50 -41.70 9.06
N TYR A 84 -4.75 -42.15 10.29
CA TYR A 84 -5.07 -41.24 11.39
C TYR A 84 -3.93 -40.23 11.64
N ASN A 85 -2.70 -40.71 11.77
CA ASN A 85 -1.53 -39.88 12.04
C ASN A 85 -1.31 -38.84 10.89
N LEU A 86 -1.43 -39.29 9.64
CA LEU A 86 -1.31 -38.38 8.47
C LEU A 86 -2.43 -37.33 8.41
N THR A 87 -3.65 -37.73 8.81
CA THR A 87 -4.78 -36.80 8.86
C THR A 87 -4.58 -35.74 9.95
N GLU A 88 -4.16 -36.17 11.14
CA GLU A 88 -3.85 -35.27 12.25
C GLU A 88 -2.69 -34.34 11.91
N GLU A 89 -1.65 -34.82 11.26
CA GLU A 89 -0.52 -33.98 10.80
C GLU A 89 -0.95 -32.98 9.73
N LYS A 90 -1.78 -33.41 8.77
CA LYS A 90 -2.37 -32.52 7.76
C LYS A 90 -3.20 -31.41 8.38
N GLU A 91 -4.03 -31.73 9.39
CA GLU A 91 -4.86 -30.72 10.09
C GLU A 91 -3.98 -29.74 10.87
N LYS A 92 -2.95 -30.22 11.57
CA LYS A 92 -1.96 -29.36 12.25
C LYS A 92 -1.24 -28.42 11.27
N LEU A 93 -0.81 -28.97 10.13
CA LEU A 93 -0.16 -28.17 9.09
C LEU A 93 -1.13 -27.13 8.47
N ALA A 94 -2.39 -27.51 8.26
CA ALA A 94 -3.40 -26.58 7.75
C ALA A 94 -3.65 -25.42 8.74
N GLN A 95 -3.76 -25.71 10.04
CA GLN A 95 -3.89 -24.70 11.09
C GLN A 95 -2.65 -23.81 11.20
N ALA A 96 -1.46 -24.40 11.13
CA ALA A 96 -0.21 -23.66 11.13
C ALA A 96 -0.09 -22.73 9.92
N ASN A 97 -0.45 -23.21 8.73
CA ASN A 97 -0.48 -22.38 7.50
C ASN A 97 -1.47 -21.24 7.61
N GLN A 98 -2.66 -21.48 8.15
CA GLN A 98 -3.66 -20.42 8.36
C GLN A 98 -3.16 -19.37 9.36
N SER A 99 -2.51 -19.79 10.44
CA SER A 99 -1.90 -18.88 11.41
C SER A 99 -0.75 -18.07 10.80
N LEU A 100 0.12 -18.72 10.01
CA LEU A 100 1.21 -18.03 9.32
C LEU A 100 0.70 -17.03 8.28
N GLN A 101 -0.37 -17.35 7.55
CA GLN A 101 -0.99 -16.43 6.62
C GLN A 101 -1.53 -15.19 7.34
N ALA A 102 -2.23 -15.36 8.46
CA ALA A 102 -2.72 -14.23 9.25
C ALA A 102 -1.58 -13.36 9.81
N GLN A 103 -0.46 -13.96 10.21
CA GLN A 103 0.74 -13.23 10.63
C GLN A 103 1.38 -12.47 9.47
N LEU A 104 1.43 -13.08 8.28
CA LEU A 104 1.95 -12.44 7.08
C LEU A 104 1.12 -11.21 6.68
N ASP A 105 -0.20 -11.35 6.67
CA ASP A 105 -1.12 -10.27 6.35
C ASP A 105 -0.96 -9.10 7.35
N SER A 106 -0.88 -9.41 8.65
CA SER A 106 -0.62 -8.40 9.69
C SER A 106 0.74 -7.71 9.52
N ALA A 107 1.79 -8.47 9.20
CA ALA A 107 3.12 -7.91 8.96
C ALA A 107 3.15 -7.01 7.70
N GLN A 108 2.42 -7.39 6.65
CA GLN A 108 2.29 -6.57 5.44
C GLN A 108 1.60 -5.24 5.72
N GLU A 109 0.52 -5.23 6.53
CA GLU A 109 -0.14 -4.00 6.94
C GLU A 109 0.79 -3.10 7.78
N GLN A 110 1.57 -3.69 8.69
CA GLN A 110 2.57 -2.93 9.46
C GLN A 110 3.64 -2.32 8.56
N VAL A 111 4.16 -3.07 7.58
CA VAL A 111 5.15 -2.56 6.63
C VAL A 111 4.57 -1.39 5.82
N LYS A 112 3.31 -1.52 5.36
CA LYS A 112 2.63 -0.45 4.62
C LYS A 112 2.49 0.82 5.47
N SER A 113 2.02 0.70 6.71
CA SER A 113 1.88 1.84 7.61
C SER A 113 3.21 2.52 7.95
N LEU A 114 4.29 1.73 8.12
CA LEU A 114 5.64 2.27 8.32
C LEU A 114 6.18 2.99 7.08
N GLN A 115 5.88 2.49 5.88
CA GLN A 115 6.27 3.15 4.63
C GLN A 115 5.54 4.50 4.46
N GLU A 116 4.24 4.54 4.74
CA GLU A 116 3.45 5.78 4.72
C GLU A 116 3.99 6.79 5.74
N TYR A 117 4.28 6.35 6.96
CA TYR A 117 4.88 7.18 8.01
C TYR A 117 6.25 7.72 7.60
N ARG A 118 7.09 6.89 6.98
CA ARG A 118 8.40 7.30 6.46
C ARG A 118 8.26 8.34 5.36
N GLN A 119 7.37 8.12 4.40
CA GLN A 119 7.12 9.08 3.31
C GLN A 119 6.66 10.43 3.85
N LEU A 120 5.75 10.43 4.85
CA LEU A 120 5.32 11.65 5.53
C LEU A 120 6.48 12.38 6.19
N ASN A 121 7.34 11.67 6.92
CA ASN A 121 8.48 12.28 7.59
C ASN A 121 9.52 12.83 6.62
N GLU A 122 9.78 12.12 5.51
CA GLU A 122 10.69 12.60 4.46
C GLU A 122 10.13 13.83 3.74
N TYR A 123 8.82 13.85 3.47
CA TYR A 123 8.14 14.98 2.84
C TYR A 123 8.19 16.23 3.72
N PHE A 124 7.86 16.10 5.02
CA PHE A 124 7.85 17.20 5.98
C PHE A 124 9.20 17.45 6.66
N ALA A 125 10.28 16.80 6.23
CA ALA A 125 11.61 17.13 6.69
C ALA A 125 11.91 18.62 6.38
N PRO A 126 12.43 19.42 7.33
CA PRO A 126 12.50 20.88 7.20
C PRO A 126 13.08 21.34 5.86
N ASN A 127 14.22 20.77 5.46
CA ASN A 127 14.88 21.16 4.21
C ASN A 127 14.05 20.85 2.97
N ASN A 128 13.39 19.70 2.92
CA ASN A 128 12.57 19.28 1.77
C ASN A 128 11.29 20.09 1.68
N PHE A 129 10.65 20.30 2.82
CA PHE A 129 9.40 21.05 2.87
C PHE A 129 9.60 22.53 2.61
N ASP A 130 10.67 23.15 3.14
CA ASP A 130 11.01 24.54 2.87
C ASP A 130 11.33 24.78 1.39
N GLN A 131 12.02 23.85 0.72
CA GLN A 131 12.24 23.93 -0.73
C GLN A 131 10.92 23.88 -1.51
N LYS A 132 9.97 23.00 -1.10
CA LYS A 132 8.64 22.95 -1.73
C LYS A 132 7.87 24.25 -1.55
N ILE A 133 7.90 24.83 -0.36
CA ILE A 133 7.24 26.13 -0.11
C ILE A 133 7.87 27.25 -0.96
N THR A 134 9.18 27.25 -1.10
CA THR A 134 9.87 28.20 -1.97
C THR A 134 9.46 28.01 -3.44
N GLN A 135 9.28 26.76 -3.88
CA GLN A 135 8.78 26.48 -5.22
C GLN A 135 7.34 26.96 -5.41
N VAL A 136 6.44 26.70 -4.44
CA VAL A 136 5.07 27.20 -4.45
C VAL A 136 5.03 28.73 -4.55
N GLU A 137 5.87 29.43 -3.79
CA GLU A 137 5.99 30.89 -3.85
C GLU A 137 6.39 31.37 -5.26
N ALA A 138 7.40 30.70 -5.87
CA ALA A 138 7.87 31.04 -7.20
C ALA A 138 6.82 30.77 -8.30
N ASP A 139 6.16 29.63 -8.23
CA ASP A 139 5.13 29.20 -9.20
C ASP A 139 3.93 30.13 -9.12
N LEU A 140 3.46 30.44 -7.91
CA LEU A 140 2.35 31.37 -7.70
C LEU A 140 2.69 32.78 -8.13
N LYS A 141 3.89 33.29 -7.83
CA LYS A 141 4.36 34.59 -8.33
C LYS A 141 4.33 34.65 -9.86
N SER A 142 4.83 33.60 -10.52
CA SER A 142 4.81 33.50 -11.98
C SER A 142 3.39 33.40 -12.52
N TYR A 143 2.49 32.73 -11.83
CA TYR A 143 1.10 32.61 -12.21
C TYR A 143 0.35 33.93 -12.06
N LEU A 144 0.45 34.60 -10.90
CA LEU A 144 -0.20 35.88 -10.62
C LEU A 144 0.18 36.93 -11.64
N ARG A 145 1.46 37.04 -12.04
CA ARG A 145 1.92 38.01 -13.04
C ARG A 145 1.31 37.82 -14.43
N ARG A 146 0.70 36.70 -14.72
CA ARG A 146 -0.01 36.43 -15.98
C ARG A 146 -1.49 36.77 -15.92
N LEU A 147 -2.02 37.07 -14.74
CA LEU A 147 -3.41 37.41 -14.56
C LEU A 147 -3.61 38.93 -14.74
N PRO A 148 -4.60 39.37 -15.54
CA PRO A 148 -4.87 40.80 -15.79
C PRO A 148 -5.12 41.61 -14.51
N ASP A 149 -5.75 40.97 -13.51
CA ASP A 149 -6.06 41.61 -12.23
C ASP A 149 -4.83 41.94 -11.39
N ALA A 150 -3.67 41.34 -11.70
CA ALA A 150 -2.41 41.67 -11.03
C ALA A 150 -1.78 42.99 -11.49
N ASP A 151 -2.15 43.52 -12.64
CA ASP A 151 -1.56 44.75 -13.22
C ASP A 151 -1.73 45.98 -12.32
N ARG A 152 -2.71 45.96 -11.41
CA ARG A 152 -2.95 47.02 -10.42
C ARG A 152 -1.97 47.01 -9.25
N PHE A 153 -1.25 45.90 -9.04
CA PHE A 153 -0.31 45.76 -7.93
C PHE A 153 1.13 45.97 -8.39
N SER A 154 1.93 46.59 -7.53
CA SER A 154 3.37 46.69 -7.75
C SER A 154 4.03 45.30 -7.69
N ASP A 155 5.19 45.14 -8.29
CA ASP A 155 5.99 43.92 -8.22
C ASP A 155 6.22 43.43 -6.77
N ARG A 156 6.41 44.40 -5.85
CA ARG A 156 6.59 44.09 -4.42
C ARG A 156 5.31 43.55 -3.77
N GLN A 157 4.17 44.13 -4.12
CA GLN A 157 2.87 43.61 -3.62
C GLN A 157 2.60 42.21 -4.13
N VAL A 158 2.89 41.95 -5.42
CA VAL A 158 2.80 40.57 -5.96
C VAL A 158 3.72 39.60 -5.23
N ASP A 159 4.93 40.06 -4.87
CA ASP A 159 5.81 39.22 -4.04
C ASP A 159 5.23 38.91 -2.65
N ILE A 160 4.63 39.90 -2.00
CA ILE A 160 3.95 39.74 -0.72
C ILE A 160 2.75 38.77 -0.83
N MET A 161 1.95 38.93 -1.88
CA MET A 161 0.81 38.07 -2.19
C MET A 161 1.25 36.59 -2.33
N ALA A 162 2.34 36.36 -3.09
CA ALA A 162 2.91 35.01 -3.28
C ALA A 162 3.43 34.43 -1.95
N ILE A 163 4.16 35.22 -1.16
CA ILE A 163 4.67 34.81 0.16
C ILE A 163 3.52 34.44 1.09
N ALA A 164 2.51 35.29 1.23
CA ALA A 164 1.36 35.03 2.11
C ALA A 164 0.63 33.75 1.71
N SER A 165 0.41 33.56 0.41
CA SER A 165 -0.27 32.38 -0.11
C SER A 165 0.55 31.10 0.07
N ALA A 166 1.87 31.15 -0.15
CA ALA A 166 2.75 30.01 0.11
C ALA A 166 2.78 29.63 1.62
N GLN A 167 2.68 30.62 2.51
CA GLN A 167 2.61 30.34 3.95
C GLN A 167 1.26 29.75 4.37
N GLU A 168 0.14 30.14 3.76
CA GLU A 168 -1.14 29.47 4.00
C GLU A 168 -1.16 28.04 3.43
N TYR A 169 -0.58 27.82 2.25
CA TYR A 169 -0.35 26.49 1.72
C TYR A 169 0.47 25.62 2.69
N ARG A 170 1.57 26.19 3.24
CA ARG A 170 2.39 25.53 4.26
C ARG A 170 1.56 25.09 5.46
N ARG A 171 0.77 26.01 6.03
CA ARG A 171 -0.08 25.73 7.20
C ARG A 171 -1.09 24.64 6.90
N PHE A 172 -1.76 24.73 5.77
CA PHE A 172 -2.74 23.74 5.34
C PHE A 172 -2.13 22.35 5.19
N ALA A 173 -1.03 22.23 4.43
CA ALA A 173 -0.34 20.95 4.23
C ALA A 173 0.18 20.33 5.55
N GLN A 174 0.74 21.15 6.44
CA GLN A 174 1.24 20.69 7.74
C GLN A 174 0.12 20.25 8.69
N GLN A 175 -0.97 21.01 8.76
CA GLN A 175 -2.10 20.72 9.65
C GLN A 175 -2.80 19.42 9.26
N ASN A 176 -2.97 19.20 7.97
CA ASN A 176 -3.66 18.02 7.44
C ASN A 176 -2.71 16.85 7.14
N ARG A 177 -1.40 17.06 7.27
CA ARG A 177 -0.36 16.06 6.93
C ARG A 177 -0.53 15.48 5.52
N LEU A 178 -0.86 16.33 4.56
CA LEU A 178 -1.14 15.92 3.19
C LEU A 178 0.14 15.91 2.36
N ILE A 179 0.39 14.80 1.69
CA ILE A 179 1.34 14.72 0.58
C ILE A 179 0.52 14.90 -0.68
N LEU A 180 0.58 16.10 -1.25
CA LEU A 180 -0.15 16.44 -2.45
C LEU A 180 0.59 15.91 -3.68
N ASP A 181 -0.14 15.29 -4.59
CA ASP A 181 0.38 14.97 -5.92
C ASP A 181 0.49 16.23 -6.79
N GLN A 182 1.08 16.11 -7.98
CA GLN A 182 1.29 17.26 -8.85
C GLN A 182 -0.04 17.88 -9.32
N THR A 183 -1.06 17.07 -9.55
CA THR A 183 -2.38 17.54 -10.02
C THR A 183 -3.10 18.34 -8.94
N GLU A 184 -3.07 17.85 -7.70
CA GLU A 184 -3.65 18.52 -6.54
C GLU A 184 -2.89 19.82 -6.24
N HIS A 185 -1.56 19.78 -6.32
CA HIS A 185 -0.69 20.95 -6.18
C HIS A 185 -1.04 22.02 -7.20
N ASP A 186 -1.09 21.68 -8.50
CA ASP A 186 -1.41 22.62 -9.58
C ASP A 186 -2.82 23.19 -9.41
N ARG A 187 -3.77 22.38 -8.97
CA ARG A 187 -5.15 22.82 -8.70
C ARG A 187 -5.20 23.82 -7.55
N ILE A 188 -4.47 23.58 -6.47
CA ILE A 188 -4.42 24.53 -5.35
C ILE A 188 -3.81 25.86 -5.79
N ILE A 189 -2.70 25.83 -6.54
CA ILE A 189 -2.02 27.03 -7.01
C ILE A 189 -2.88 27.82 -8.01
N ASN A 190 -3.55 27.15 -8.93
CA ASN A 190 -4.26 27.84 -10.02
C ASN A 190 -5.69 28.24 -9.64
N ASP A 191 -6.39 27.45 -8.84
CA ASP A 191 -7.83 27.64 -8.60
C ASP A 191 -8.13 28.26 -7.23
N TYR A 192 -7.30 27.99 -6.20
CA TYR A 192 -7.62 28.40 -4.83
C TYR A 192 -6.75 29.52 -4.28
N LEU A 193 -5.43 29.46 -4.47
CA LEU A 193 -4.52 30.46 -3.93
C LEU A 193 -4.63 31.85 -4.58
N PRO A 194 -4.99 32.03 -5.87
CA PRO A 194 -5.08 33.36 -6.45
C PRO A 194 -6.13 34.25 -5.77
N GLY A 195 -7.29 33.70 -5.42
CA GLY A 195 -8.30 34.45 -4.68
C GLY A 195 -7.81 34.97 -3.33
N TYR A 196 -7.08 34.15 -2.60
CA TYR A 196 -6.44 34.53 -1.35
C TYR A 196 -5.30 35.55 -1.57
N ALA A 197 -4.51 35.34 -2.62
CA ALA A 197 -3.43 36.25 -2.99
C ALA A 197 -3.94 37.65 -3.25
N PHE A 198 -4.98 37.82 -4.09
CA PHE A 198 -5.59 39.14 -4.36
C PHE A 198 -6.19 39.78 -3.11
N CYS A 199 -6.91 39.00 -2.30
CA CYS A 199 -7.43 39.46 -1.02
C CYS A 199 -6.31 39.95 -0.08
N THR A 200 -5.15 39.28 -0.09
CA THR A 200 -3.96 39.71 0.68
C THR A 200 -3.33 40.97 0.09
N GLY A 201 -3.27 41.09 -1.24
CA GLY A 201 -2.80 42.29 -1.91
C GLY A 201 -3.61 43.51 -1.50
N ASP A 202 -4.94 43.42 -1.55
CA ASP A 202 -5.85 44.48 -1.08
C ASP A 202 -5.63 44.81 0.42
N ALA A 203 -5.39 43.76 1.26
CA ALA A 203 -5.10 43.97 2.67
C ALA A 203 -3.80 44.74 2.91
N VAL A 204 -2.78 44.43 2.13
CA VAL A 204 -1.47 45.10 2.21
C VAL A 204 -1.58 46.57 1.72
N GLU A 205 -2.30 46.80 0.63
CA GLU A 205 -2.56 48.16 0.12
C GLU A 205 -3.30 49.04 1.14
N LEU A 206 -4.24 48.47 1.89
CA LEU A 206 -4.97 49.17 2.93
C LEU A 206 -4.14 49.39 4.22
N ALA A 207 -3.25 48.48 4.57
CA ALA A 207 -2.53 48.51 5.84
C ALA A 207 -1.17 49.22 5.76
N ALA A 208 -0.46 49.12 4.60
CA ALA A 208 0.87 49.69 4.42
C ALA A 208 0.80 51.11 3.82
N ASN A 209 1.43 52.06 4.47
CA ASN A 209 1.47 53.46 3.99
C ASN A 209 2.73 53.74 3.16
N ASN A 210 3.72 52.84 3.16
CA ASN A 210 4.97 53.08 2.48
C ASN A 210 5.73 51.73 2.22
N ALA A 211 6.76 51.82 1.36
CA ALA A 211 7.54 50.68 0.93
C ALA A 211 8.30 49.96 2.08
N LEU A 212 8.60 50.64 3.17
CA LEU A 212 9.24 50.02 4.35
C LEU A 212 8.25 49.13 5.11
N GLU A 213 7.02 49.61 5.29
CA GLU A 213 5.94 48.85 5.92
C GLU A 213 5.58 47.61 5.09
N GLU A 214 5.50 47.73 3.75
CA GLU A 214 5.35 46.58 2.87
C GLU A 214 6.48 45.54 3.06
N HIS A 215 7.74 45.99 3.16
CA HIS A 215 8.85 45.10 3.41
C HIS A 215 8.77 44.39 4.78
N MET A 216 8.40 45.12 5.82
CA MET A 216 8.17 44.59 7.15
C MET A 216 7.02 43.58 7.16
N LEU A 217 5.94 43.83 6.43
CA LEU A 217 4.84 42.87 6.23
C LEU A 217 5.28 41.62 5.51
N ALA A 218 6.08 41.71 4.44
CA ALA A 218 6.64 40.57 3.74
C ALA A 218 7.48 39.68 4.68
N GLN A 219 8.36 40.31 5.48
CA GLN A 219 9.17 39.58 6.46
C GLN A 219 8.30 38.92 7.54
N TYR A 220 7.32 39.64 8.09
CA TYR A 220 6.37 39.10 9.05
C TYR A 220 5.63 37.88 8.50
N LEU A 221 5.09 37.96 7.29
CA LEU A 221 4.37 36.85 6.67
C LEU A 221 5.27 35.62 6.46
N ARG A 222 6.56 35.84 6.17
CA ARG A 222 7.53 34.76 5.96
C ARG A 222 7.99 34.09 7.26
N THR A 223 8.25 34.91 8.30
CA THR A 223 8.86 34.44 9.55
C THR A 223 7.86 34.27 10.69
N ASN A 224 6.68 34.87 10.58
CA ASN A 224 5.68 35.04 11.64
C ASN A 224 6.24 35.79 12.86
N ASP A 225 7.31 36.58 12.69
CA ASP A 225 7.91 37.37 13.75
C ASP A 225 7.14 38.67 13.96
N THR A 226 6.35 38.69 15.01
CA THR A 226 5.50 39.84 15.37
C THR A 226 6.29 41.07 15.81
N SER A 227 7.57 40.92 16.16
CA SER A 227 8.43 42.04 16.55
C SER A 227 8.77 42.99 15.39
N LEU A 228 8.61 42.51 14.16
CA LEU A 228 8.84 43.29 12.94
C LEU A 228 7.74 44.36 12.69
N LEU A 229 6.57 44.22 13.29
CA LEU A 229 5.42 45.10 13.02
C LEU A 229 5.09 45.99 14.22
N SER A 230 4.73 47.23 13.98
CA SER A 230 4.04 48.05 14.98
C SER A 230 2.70 47.41 15.36
N THR A 231 2.22 47.67 16.58
CA THR A 231 0.94 47.11 17.04
C THR A 231 -0.22 47.51 16.16
N ALA A 232 -0.23 48.80 15.68
CA ALA A 232 -1.26 49.30 14.78
C ALA A 232 -1.23 48.59 13.43
N LEU A 233 -0.09 48.54 12.75
CA LEU A 233 0.07 47.86 11.45
C LEU A 233 -0.32 46.40 11.50
N ARG A 234 0.03 45.71 12.60
CA ARG A 234 -0.36 44.33 12.82
C ARG A 234 -1.87 44.15 13.01
N GLN A 235 -2.53 45.05 13.75
CA GLN A 235 -3.98 45.00 13.95
C GLN A 235 -4.73 45.26 12.64
N ASP A 236 -4.33 46.27 11.88
CA ASP A 236 -4.91 46.61 10.59
C ASP A 236 -4.78 45.47 9.59
N LEU A 237 -3.57 44.90 9.46
CA LEU A 237 -3.32 43.74 8.61
C LEU A 237 -4.18 42.52 9.01
N LEU A 238 -4.21 42.17 10.28
CA LEU A 238 -4.95 41.00 10.75
C LEU A 238 -6.47 41.17 10.62
N ALA A 239 -6.99 42.41 10.73
CA ALA A 239 -8.41 42.68 10.56
C ALA A 239 -8.88 42.37 9.12
N VAL A 240 -8.02 42.62 8.13
CA VAL A 240 -8.35 42.38 6.72
C VAL A 240 -7.96 40.97 6.26
N ILE A 241 -6.82 40.46 6.68
CA ILE A 241 -6.34 39.11 6.25
C ILE A 241 -7.18 37.96 6.82
N LYS A 242 -7.71 38.07 8.04
CA LYS A 242 -8.49 36.99 8.66
C LYS A 242 -9.68 36.49 7.85
N PRO A 243 -10.53 37.37 7.29
CA PRO A 243 -11.61 36.95 6.37
C PRO A 243 -11.08 36.18 5.15
N CYS A 244 -9.96 36.65 4.56
CA CYS A 244 -9.34 35.99 3.41
C CYS A 244 -8.86 34.57 3.76
N GLN A 245 -8.21 34.40 4.92
CA GLN A 245 -7.76 33.10 5.41
C GLN A 245 -8.94 32.16 5.67
N LEU A 246 -10.04 32.67 6.24
CA LEU A 246 -11.22 31.85 6.50
C LEU A 246 -11.85 31.36 5.20
N ALA A 247 -12.00 32.24 4.19
CA ALA A 247 -12.54 31.89 2.89
C ALA A 247 -11.69 30.85 2.16
N LEU A 248 -10.35 31.00 2.20
CA LEU A 248 -9.44 30.01 1.63
C LEU A 248 -9.59 28.65 2.32
N ARG A 249 -9.59 28.59 3.65
CA ARG A 249 -9.75 27.34 4.40
C ARG A 249 -11.05 26.64 4.07
N GLN A 250 -12.16 27.35 4.06
CA GLN A 250 -13.45 26.81 3.68
C GLN A 250 -13.43 26.22 2.27
N SER A 251 -12.73 26.88 1.34
CA SER A 251 -12.59 26.37 -0.03
C SER A 251 -11.70 25.14 -0.10
N LEU A 252 -10.60 25.09 0.67
CA LEU A 252 -9.69 23.93 0.72
C LEU A 252 -10.33 22.74 1.44
N ASP A 253 -11.12 22.96 2.48
CA ASP A 253 -11.84 21.89 3.20
C ASP A 253 -12.87 21.16 2.32
N THR A 254 -13.28 21.77 1.20
CA THR A 254 -14.17 21.11 0.21
C THR A 254 -13.43 20.20 -0.76
N LEU A 255 -12.09 20.23 -0.77
CA LEU A 255 -11.24 19.43 -1.68
C LEU A 255 -10.95 18.04 -1.16
N PHE A 256 -10.95 17.87 0.15
CA PHE A 256 -10.58 16.68 0.89
C PHE A 256 -11.67 16.29 1.89
#